data_e915af54f477119b230073717ccbe86d
#
_entry.id   e915af54f477119b230073717ccbe86d
#
_cell.length_a   1.000
_cell.length_b   1.000
_cell.length_c   1.000
_cell.angle_alpha   90.00
_cell.angle_beta   90.00
_cell.angle_gamma   90.00
#
_symmetry.space_group_name_H-M   'P 1'
#
loop_
_entity.id
_entity.type
_entity.pdbx_description
1 polymer ?
#
loop_
_entity_poly.entity_id
_entity_poly.type
_entity_poly.pdbx_seq_one_letter_code
_entity_poly.pdbx_strand_id
1 'polypeptide(L)'
;MLICVDLDGTLLDTVPANAASYRAALEELGFTVSDEYYAERCNGGHYTKFLRPLMGGAPSNADVERVHDRKKALYSEFLDAVRPNHALIELLRSMRTAGYDLACVTTGSRRNATEVLEHFGLADWFGLIVTGEDVRRQKPDPQGYELAMAHFGATPAETMIFEDSAPGLAAAKASGAGVFKVEKF
;
A
#
# COMPACT_ATOMS: atom_id res chain seq x y z
N MET A 1 18.58 -2.36 14.34
CA MET A 1 17.11 -2.28 14.60
C MET A 1 16.42 -2.09 13.28
N LEU A 2 15.37 -2.85 13.01
CA LEU A 2 14.59 -2.79 11.77
C LEU A 2 13.33 -1.92 11.96
N ILE A 3 13.06 -1.06 10.99
CA ILE A 3 11.83 -0.29 10.89
C ILE A 3 11.08 -0.77 9.65
N CYS A 4 9.92 -1.38 9.84
CA CYS A 4 9.00 -1.71 8.76
C CYS A 4 7.92 -0.63 8.66
N VAL A 5 7.60 -0.24 7.43
CA VAL A 5 6.59 0.81 7.19
C VAL A 5 5.62 0.29 6.14
N ASP A 6 4.33 0.36 6.45
CA ASP A 6 3.31 0.20 5.41
C ASP A 6 3.28 1.41 4.50
N LEU A 7 2.81 1.24 3.27
CA LEU A 7 2.82 2.28 2.25
C LEU A 7 1.52 3.08 2.24
N ASP A 8 0.40 2.40 1.94
CA ASP A 8 -0.88 3.02 1.57
C ASP A 8 -1.70 3.44 2.81
N GLY A 9 -1.77 4.73 3.09
CA GLY A 9 -2.43 5.29 4.28
C GLY A 9 -1.49 5.47 5.47
N THR A 10 -0.29 4.93 5.40
CA THR A 10 0.76 5.04 6.43
C THR A 10 1.86 6.02 6.02
N LEU A 11 2.65 5.68 5.02
CA LEU A 11 3.71 6.56 4.50
C LEU A 11 3.18 7.60 3.54
N LEU A 12 2.24 7.18 2.68
CA LEU A 12 1.63 7.99 1.62
C LEU A 12 0.10 7.79 1.63
N ASP A 13 -0.68 8.88 1.61
CA ASP A 13 -2.11 8.81 1.30
C ASP A 13 -2.27 8.64 -0.22
N THR A 14 -2.41 7.40 -0.65
CA THR A 14 -2.56 7.02 -2.06
C THR A 14 -4.02 6.96 -2.51
N VAL A 15 -4.98 7.21 -1.61
CA VAL A 15 -6.42 7.15 -1.91
C VAL A 15 -6.81 8.03 -3.10
N PRO A 16 -6.37 9.30 -3.20
CA PRO A 16 -6.73 10.16 -4.32
C PRO A 16 -6.21 9.60 -5.68
N ALA A 17 -4.98 9.14 -5.74
CA ALA A 17 -4.40 8.56 -6.95
C ALA A 17 -5.07 7.24 -7.36
N ASN A 18 -5.37 6.38 -6.36
CA ASN A 18 -6.12 5.14 -6.59
C ASN A 18 -7.53 5.43 -7.11
N ALA A 19 -8.24 6.42 -6.54
CA ALA A 19 -9.57 6.82 -7.00
C ALA A 19 -9.54 7.34 -8.43
N ALA A 20 -8.61 8.25 -8.75
CA ALA A 20 -8.46 8.84 -10.08
C ALA A 20 -8.13 7.76 -11.13
N SER A 21 -7.21 6.85 -10.84
CA SER A 21 -6.82 5.80 -11.77
C SER A 21 -7.94 4.76 -12.00
N TYR A 22 -8.74 4.41 -10.97
CA TYR A 22 -9.93 3.57 -11.17
C TYR A 22 -11.01 4.30 -11.95
N ARG A 23 -11.22 5.60 -11.69
CA ARG A 23 -12.17 6.41 -12.46
C ARG A 23 -11.81 6.40 -13.94
N ALA A 24 -10.57 6.74 -14.28
CA ALA A 24 -10.10 6.74 -15.66
C ALA A 24 -10.25 5.36 -16.32
N ALA A 25 -9.89 4.27 -15.64
CA ALA A 25 -10.04 2.92 -16.16
C ALA A 25 -11.51 2.51 -16.39
N LEU A 26 -12.42 2.95 -15.52
CA LEU A 26 -13.87 2.69 -15.65
C LEU A 26 -14.50 3.54 -16.76
N GLU A 27 -14.12 4.82 -16.89
CA GLU A 27 -14.60 5.73 -17.93
C GLU A 27 -14.30 5.23 -19.34
N GLU A 28 -13.13 4.62 -19.56
CA GLU A 28 -12.78 3.96 -20.81
C GLU A 28 -13.78 2.85 -21.22
N LEU A 29 -14.49 2.28 -20.26
CA LEU A 29 -15.52 1.25 -20.45
C LEU A 29 -16.95 1.80 -20.33
N GLY A 30 -17.12 3.12 -20.23
CA GLY A 30 -18.44 3.79 -20.13
C GLY A 30 -19.07 3.74 -18.74
N PHE A 31 -18.29 3.46 -17.68
CA PHE A 31 -18.75 3.50 -16.29
C PHE A 31 -18.23 4.74 -15.58
N THR A 32 -18.93 5.17 -14.52
CA THR A 32 -18.53 6.31 -13.69
C THR A 32 -18.46 5.94 -12.23
N VAL A 33 -17.50 6.52 -11.50
CA VAL A 33 -17.39 6.42 -10.04
C VAL A 33 -17.02 7.79 -9.48
N SER A 34 -17.73 8.26 -8.43
CA SER A 34 -17.36 9.49 -7.74
C SER A 34 -16.25 9.23 -6.72
N ASP A 35 -15.51 10.28 -6.35
CA ASP A 35 -14.46 10.20 -5.33
C ASP A 35 -15.02 9.82 -3.97
N GLU A 36 -16.21 10.34 -3.62
CA GLU A 36 -16.91 10.01 -2.38
C GLU A 36 -17.25 8.52 -2.34
N TYR A 37 -17.82 7.98 -3.41
CA TYR A 37 -18.16 6.56 -3.48
C TYR A 37 -16.90 5.69 -3.34
N TYR A 38 -15.81 6.09 -4.02
CA TYR A 38 -14.55 5.36 -3.92
C TYR A 38 -14.01 5.37 -2.48
N ALA A 39 -13.95 6.53 -1.84
CA ALA A 39 -13.45 6.68 -0.48
C ALA A 39 -14.26 5.88 0.54
N GLU A 40 -15.59 5.86 0.42
CA GLU A 40 -16.49 5.20 1.37
C GLU A 40 -16.61 3.68 1.16
N ARG A 41 -16.57 3.23 -0.10
CA ARG A 41 -16.96 1.86 -0.47
C ARG A 41 -15.85 1.02 -1.08
N CYS A 42 -14.81 1.64 -1.65
CA CYS A 42 -13.80 0.96 -2.41
C CYS A 42 -12.45 0.95 -1.70
N ASN A 43 -12.13 2.01 -0.94
CA ASN A 43 -10.84 2.15 -0.28
C ASN A 43 -10.60 1.02 0.74
N GLY A 44 -9.42 0.38 0.66
CA GLY A 44 -9.04 -0.75 1.53
C GLY A 44 -9.74 -2.07 1.21
N GLY A 45 -10.68 -2.08 0.25
CA GLY A 45 -11.34 -3.30 -0.21
C GLY A 45 -10.63 -3.98 -1.38
N HIS A 46 -10.73 -5.30 -1.48
CA HIS A 46 -10.24 -6.02 -2.66
C HIS A 46 -11.07 -5.63 -3.89
N TYR A 47 -10.41 -5.30 -5.01
CA TYR A 47 -11.05 -4.76 -6.24
C TYR A 47 -12.19 -5.62 -6.77
N THR A 48 -12.13 -6.92 -6.65
CA THR A 48 -13.21 -7.83 -7.08
C THR A 48 -14.52 -7.60 -6.35
N LYS A 49 -14.50 -7.02 -5.13
CA LYS A 49 -15.69 -6.75 -4.33
C LYS A 49 -16.39 -5.46 -4.72
N PHE A 50 -15.64 -4.42 -5.09
CA PHE A 50 -16.23 -3.12 -5.41
C PHE A 50 -16.39 -2.86 -6.91
N LEU A 51 -15.55 -3.45 -7.78
CA LEU A 51 -15.69 -3.25 -9.22
C LEU A 51 -16.97 -3.87 -9.78
N ARG A 52 -17.34 -5.08 -9.33
CA ARG A 52 -18.57 -5.74 -9.82
C ARG A 52 -19.84 -4.90 -9.64
N PRO A 53 -20.14 -4.36 -8.44
CA PRO A 53 -21.29 -3.47 -8.27
C PRO A 53 -21.23 -2.21 -9.13
N LEU A 54 -20.02 -1.63 -9.33
CA LEU A 54 -19.83 -0.43 -10.14
C LEU A 54 -20.07 -0.67 -11.62
N MET A 55 -19.65 -1.82 -12.14
CA MET A 55 -19.80 -2.16 -13.56
C MET A 55 -21.25 -2.53 -13.94
N GLY A 56 -22.10 -2.83 -12.94
CA GLY A 56 -23.48 -3.24 -13.19
C GLY A 56 -23.62 -4.58 -13.90
N GLY A 57 -24.85 -5.09 -14.01
CA GLY A 57 -25.06 -6.39 -14.66
C GLY A 57 -24.34 -7.55 -13.94
N ALA A 58 -23.77 -8.46 -14.72
CA ALA A 58 -22.97 -9.59 -14.23
C ALA A 58 -21.63 -9.64 -14.97
N PRO A 59 -20.68 -8.72 -14.68
CA PRO A 59 -19.39 -8.68 -15.36
C PRO A 59 -18.63 -9.98 -15.14
N SER A 60 -17.97 -10.49 -16.19
CA SER A 60 -17.10 -11.64 -16.07
C SER A 60 -15.87 -11.35 -15.22
N ASN A 61 -15.19 -12.40 -14.75
CA ASN A 61 -13.90 -12.21 -14.07
C ASN A 61 -12.91 -11.45 -14.97
N ALA A 62 -12.87 -11.78 -16.26
CA ALA A 62 -11.99 -11.15 -17.23
C ALA A 62 -12.27 -9.64 -17.38
N ASP A 63 -13.52 -9.19 -17.28
CA ASP A 63 -13.86 -7.76 -17.33
C ASP A 63 -13.35 -7.03 -16.08
N VAL A 64 -13.51 -7.63 -14.92
CA VAL A 64 -13.02 -7.08 -13.63
C VAL A 64 -11.49 -6.98 -13.64
N GLU A 65 -10.81 -8.03 -14.08
CA GLU A 65 -9.33 -8.03 -14.20
C GLU A 65 -8.87 -6.96 -15.20
N ARG A 66 -9.53 -6.82 -16.34
CA ARG A 66 -9.17 -5.81 -17.35
C ARG A 66 -9.25 -4.38 -16.78
N VAL A 67 -10.28 -4.05 -16.00
CA VAL A 67 -10.37 -2.75 -15.32
C VAL A 67 -9.22 -2.59 -14.31
N HIS A 68 -8.95 -3.62 -13.52
CA HIS A 68 -7.89 -3.57 -12.52
C HIS A 68 -6.49 -3.43 -13.15
N ASP A 69 -6.21 -4.17 -14.22
CA ASP A 69 -4.94 -4.06 -14.95
C ASP A 69 -4.80 -2.69 -15.62
N ARG A 70 -5.90 -2.17 -16.21
CA ARG A 70 -5.87 -0.83 -16.79
C ARG A 70 -5.62 0.24 -15.72
N LYS A 71 -6.28 0.13 -14.57
CA LYS A 71 -6.03 1.00 -13.41
C LYS A 71 -4.55 0.98 -13.02
N LYS A 72 -3.92 -0.19 -12.91
CA LYS A 72 -2.49 -0.29 -12.59
C LYS A 72 -1.61 0.42 -13.63
N ALA A 73 -1.96 0.30 -14.90
CA ALA A 73 -1.23 0.97 -15.98
C ALA A 73 -1.38 2.50 -15.96
N LEU A 74 -2.53 3.01 -15.52
CA LEU A 74 -2.81 4.45 -15.42
C LEU A 74 -2.31 5.08 -14.10
N TYR A 75 -1.95 4.27 -13.10
CA TYR A 75 -1.66 4.76 -11.75
C TYR A 75 -0.57 5.85 -11.72
N SER A 76 0.48 5.68 -12.52
CA SER A 76 1.61 6.62 -12.60
C SER A 76 1.21 8.01 -13.12
N GLU A 77 0.09 8.13 -13.84
CA GLU A 77 -0.42 9.42 -14.33
C GLU A 77 -1.04 10.29 -13.23
N PHE A 78 -1.32 9.71 -12.06
CA PHE A 78 -2.01 10.36 -10.94
C PHE A 78 -1.17 10.50 -9.67
N LEU A 79 0.15 10.30 -9.75
CA LEU A 79 1.03 10.35 -8.57
C LEU A 79 1.08 11.73 -7.91
N ASP A 80 0.84 12.81 -8.64
CA ASP A 80 0.74 14.17 -8.10
C ASP A 80 -0.46 14.35 -7.14
N ALA A 81 -1.44 13.45 -7.18
CA ALA A 81 -2.56 13.46 -6.25
C ALA A 81 -2.25 12.75 -4.91
N VAL A 82 -1.15 12.03 -4.82
CA VAL A 82 -0.70 11.35 -3.59
C VAL A 82 -0.21 12.39 -2.57
N ARG A 83 -0.55 12.18 -1.31
CA ARG A 83 -0.13 13.07 -0.22
C ARG A 83 0.88 12.36 0.68
N PRO A 84 2.09 12.92 0.88
CA PRO A 84 3.09 12.32 1.75
C PRO A 84 2.80 12.60 3.24
N ASN A 85 3.04 11.62 4.10
CA ASN A 85 3.08 11.80 5.55
C ASN A 85 4.41 12.46 5.93
N HIS A 86 4.46 13.77 5.86
CA HIS A 86 5.70 14.52 6.11
C HIS A 86 6.30 14.24 7.49
N ALA A 87 5.47 14.09 8.53
CA ALA A 87 5.96 13.81 9.88
C ALA A 87 6.65 12.45 9.97
N LEU A 88 6.04 11.41 9.37
CA LEU A 88 6.64 10.08 9.34
C LEU A 88 7.90 10.05 8.47
N ILE A 89 7.90 10.74 7.33
CA ILE A 89 9.08 10.84 6.45
C ILE A 89 10.27 11.47 7.19
N GLU A 90 10.07 12.56 7.95
CA GLU A 90 11.13 13.17 8.73
C GLU A 90 11.64 12.25 9.85
N LEU A 91 10.74 11.50 10.50
CA LEU A 91 11.11 10.49 11.48
C LEU A 91 11.96 9.39 10.85
N LEU A 92 11.53 8.85 9.71
CA LEU A 92 12.27 7.79 8.99
C LEU A 92 13.63 8.29 8.50
N ARG A 93 13.73 9.54 8.05
CA ARG A 93 15.00 10.17 7.70
C ARG A 93 15.97 10.17 8.87
N SER A 94 15.47 10.53 10.04
CA SER A 94 16.27 10.55 11.28
C SER A 94 16.71 9.14 11.69
N MET A 95 15.82 8.15 11.60
CA MET A 95 16.14 6.74 11.89
C MET A 95 17.17 6.19 10.91
N ARG A 96 17.03 6.46 9.60
CA ARG A 96 18.00 6.08 8.58
C ARG A 96 19.38 6.67 8.85
N THR A 97 19.43 7.96 9.22
CA THR A 97 20.68 8.64 9.58
C THR A 97 21.32 8.03 10.83
N ALA A 98 20.51 7.53 11.74
CA ALA A 98 20.99 6.80 12.93
C ALA A 98 21.41 5.35 12.63
N GLY A 99 21.36 4.91 11.37
CA GLY A 99 21.81 3.59 10.93
C GLY A 99 20.78 2.47 11.12
N TYR A 100 19.49 2.80 11.21
CA TYR A 100 18.43 1.78 11.24
C TYR A 100 18.13 1.30 9.82
N ASP A 101 17.88 -0.01 9.69
CA ASP A 101 17.41 -0.60 8.45
C ASP A 101 15.94 -0.26 8.23
N LEU A 102 15.56 0.05 6.99
CA LEU A 102 14.19 0.35 6.60
C LEU A 102 13.67 -0.68 5.61
N ALA A 103 12.45 -1.17 5.84
CA ALA A 103 11.70 -2.00 4.90
C ALA A 103 10.32 -1.38 4.63
N CYS A 104 9.89 -1.35 3.38
CA CYS A 104 8.50 -1.05 3.00
C CYS A 104 7.74 -2.37 2.84
N VAL A 105 6.57 -2.51 3.48
CA VAL A 105 5.77 -3.74 3.44
C VAL A 105 4.32 -3.40 3.08
N THR A 106 3.94 -3.60 1.82
CA THR A 106 2.61 -3.27 1.28
C THR A 106 1.90 -4.47 0.68
N THR A 107 0.57 -4.40 0.59
CA THR A 107 -0.24 -5.34 -0.21
C THR A 107 -0.39 -4.90 -1.67
N GLY A 108 0.11 -3.72 -2.02
CA GLY A 108 0.11 -3.19 -3.39
C GLY A 108 0.97 -3.99 -4.35
N SER A 109 0.82 -3.72 -5.66
CA SER A 109 1.68 -4.31 -6.69
C SER A 109 3.09 -3.73 -6.63
N ARG A 110 4.09 -4.52 -7.01
CA ARG A 110 5.49 -4.09 -7.05
C ARG A 110 5.65 -2.84 -7.92
N ARG A 111 5.06 -2.86 -9.11
CA ARG A 111 5.14 -1.73 -10.02
C ARG A 111 4.65 -0.44 -9.38
N ASN A 112 3.43 -0.42 -8.84
CA ASN A 112 2.85 0.80 -8.28
C ASN A 112 3.59 1.27 -7.02
N ALA A 113 4.03 0.33 -6.17
CA ALA A 113 4.82 0.66 -4.98
C ALA A 113 6.16 1.29 -5.35
N THR A 114 6.85 0.76 -6.35
CA THR A 114 8.12 1.32 -6.83
C THR A 114 7.90 2.69 -7.47
N GLU A 115 6.95 2.83 -8.40
CA GLU A 115 6.67 4.10 -9.09
C GLU A 115 6.34 5.23 -8.11
N VAL A 116 5.50 4.97 -7.08
CA VAL A 116 5.15 6.01 -6.11
C VAL A 116 6.32 6.35 -5.17
N LEU A 117 7.11 5.38 -4.74
CA LEU A 117 8.28 5.64 -3.91
C LEU A 117 9.36 6.40 -4.68
N GLU A 118 9.58 6.10 -5.95
CA GLU A 118 10.49 6.84 -6.84
C GLU A 118 10.01 8.28 -7.05
N HIS A 119 8.72 8.50 -7.29
CA HIS A 119 8.13 9.84 -7.47
C HIS A 119 8.43 10.77 -6.27
N PHE A 120 8.37 10.22 -5.04
CA PHE A 120 8.69 10.99 -3.82
C PHE A 120 10.18 10.93 -3.41
N GLY A 121 11.05 10.29 -4.19
CA GLY A 121 12.48 10.15 -3.86
C GLY A 121 12.74 9.32 -2.61
N LEU A 122 11.85 8.35 -2.31
CA LEU A 122 11.92 7.50 -1.12
C LEU A 122 12.40 6.07 -1.42
N ALA A 123 12.47 5.65 -2.69
CA ALA A 123 12.79 4.28 -3.05
C ALA A 123 14.12 3.80 -2.46
N ASP A 124 15.17 4.62 -2.56
CA ASP A 124 16.52 4.30 -2.05
C ASP A 124 16.64 4.33 -0.51
N TRP A 125 15.56 4.65 0.19
CA TRP A 125 15.57 4.61 1.66
C TRP A 125 15.38 3.21 2.19
N PHE A 126 14.73 2.34 1.43
CA PHE A 126 14.35 1.00 1.83
C PHE A 126 15.34 -0.03 1.28
N GLY A 127 16.02 -0.74 2.16
CA GLY A 127 16.87 -1.88 1.78
C GLY A 127 16.05 -3.07 1.30
N LEU A 128 14.73 -3.08 1.58
CA LEU A 128 13.78 -4.08 1.08
C LEU A 128 12.40 -3.46 0.88
N ILE A 129 11.76 -3.80 -0.25
CA ILE A 129 10.34 -3.54 -0.52
C ILE A 129 9.64 -4.88 -0.69
N VAL A 130 8.76 -5.22 0.27
CA VAL A 130 7.90 -6.41 0.21
C VAL A 130 6.52 -5.97 -0.29
N THR A 131 6.04 -6.62 -1.34
CA THR A 131 4.77 -6.32 -2.00
C THR A 131 3.80 -7.48 -1.91
N GLY A 132 2.56 -7.30 -2.35
CA GLY A 132 1.58 -8.38 -2.42
C GLY A 132 2.00 -9.55 -3.33
N GLU A 133 2.96 -9.33 -4.23
CA GLU A 133 3.49 -10.35 -5.14
C GLU A 133 4.58 -11.23 -4.49
N ASP A 134 5.17 -10.81 -3.38
CA ASP A 134 6.24 -11.54 -2.69
C ASP A 134 5.72 -12.52 -1.64
N VAL A 135 4.45 -12.43 -1.30
CA VAL A 135 3.83 -13.22 -0.24
C VAL A 135 2.73 -14.13 -0.77
N ARG A 136 2.60 -15.31 -0.17
CA ARG A 136 1.47 -16.22 -0.46
C ARG A 136 0.22 -15.83 0.33
N ARG A 137 0.41 -15.26 1.51
CA ARG A 137 -0.64 -14.80 2.40
C ARG A 137 -0.40 -13.32 2.72
N GLN A 138 -1.34 -12.50 2.26
CA GLN A 138 -1.30 -11.06 2.49
C GLN A 138 -1.83 -10.73 3.90
N LYS A 139 -1.63 -9.47 4.35
CA LYS A 139 -2.22 -8.95 5.58
C LYS A 139 -3.73 -9.33 5.66
N PRO A 140 -4.23 -9.91 6.76
CA PRO A 140 -3.68 -9.85 8.12
C PRO A 140 -2.64 -10.94 8.49
N ASP A 141 -2.16 -11.77 7.57
CA ASP A 141 -1.08 -12.71 7.83
C ASP A 141 0.25 -11.95 8.02
N PRO A 142 1.10 -12.32 8.98
CA PRO A 142 2.35 -11.62 9.27
C PRO A 142 3.46 -11.85 8.25
N GLN A 143 3.26 -12.69 7.24
CA GLN A 143 4.30 -13.18 6.32
C GLN A 143 5.16 -12.04 5.72
N GLY A 144 4.57 -10.90 5.35
CA GLY A 144 5.31 -9.78 4.78
C GLY A 144 6.32 -9.17 5.76
N TYR A 145 5.93 -9.03 7.02
CA TYR A 145 6.82 -8.54 8.08
C TYR A 145 7.86 -9.56 8.48
N GLU A 146 7.49 -10.85 8.52
CA GLU A 146 8.42 -11.96 8.77
C GLU A 146 9.50 -12.04 7.69
N LEU A 147 9.15 -11.85 6.41
CA LEU A 147 10.11 -11.77 5.31
C LEU A 147 11.07 -10.59 5.48
N ALA A 148 10.58 -9.43 5.89
CA ALA A 148 11.44 -8.27 6.16
C ALA A 148 12.40 -8.55 7.31
N MET A 149 11.92 -9.09 8.43
CA MET A 149 12.76 -9.48 9.56
C MET A 149 13.83 -10.52 9.16
N ALA A 150 13.44 -11.54 8.41
CA ALA A 150 14.36 -12.57 7.93
C ALA A 150 15.46 -12.00 7.02
N HIS A 151 15.11 -11.06 6.13
CA HIS A 151 16.06 -10.42 5.22
C HIS A 151 17.16 -9.66 5.97
N PHE A 152 16.80 -8.93 7.01
CA PHE A 152 17.76 -8.13 7.80
C PHE A 152 18.35 -8.89 9.01
N GLY A 153 17.97 -10.15 9.23
CA GLY A 153 18.38 -10.90 10.40
C GLY A 153 17.88 -10.30 11.73
N ALA A 154 16.78 -9.54 11.69
CA ALA A 154 16.20 -8.88 12.85
C ALA A 154 15.19 -9.78 13.56
N THR A 155 15.18 -9.72 14.90
CA THR A 155 14.16 -10.37 15.72
C THR A 155 12.92 -9.47 15.86
N PRO A 156 11.76 -10.02 16.25
CA PRO A 156 10.59 -9.21 16.57
C PRO A 156 10.87 -8.12 17.63
N ALA A 157 11.69 -8.42 18.63
CA ALA A 157 12.06 -7.47 19.69
C ALA A 157 12.92 -6.30 19.16
N GLU A 158 13.60 -6.48 18.03
CA GLU A 158 14.45 -5.48 17.37
C GLU A 158 13.73 -4.80 16.20
N THR A 159 12.41 -5.01 16.05
CA THR A 159 11.63 -4.51 14.93
C THR A 159 10.48 -3.62 15.40
N MET A 160 10.30 -2.47 14.75
CA MET A 160 9.16 -1.58 14.90
C MET A 160 8.40 -1.49 13.58
N ILE A 161 7.08 -1.59 13.63
CA ILE A 161 6.20 -1.53 12.46
C ILE A 161 5.29 -0.30 12.57
N PHE A 162 5.26 0.52 11.51
CA PHE A 162 4.32 1.64 11.34
C PHE A 162 3.19 1.19 10.41
N GLU A 163 1.93 1.32 10.84
CA GLU A 163 0.75 0.81 10.17
C GLU A 163 -0.52 1.58 10.56
N ASP A 164 -1.47 1.74 9.62
CA ASP A 164 -2.76 2.43 9.84
C ASP A 164 -3.97 1.49 9.77
N SER A 165 -3.92 0.47 8.91
CA SER A 165 -5.05 -0.38 8.56
C SER A 165 -5.33 -1.49 9.57
N ALA A 166 -6.60 -1.87 9.74
CA ALA A 166 -6.95 -2.97 10.64
C ALA A 166 -6.31 -4.31 10.24
N PRO A 167 -6.26 -4.72 8.95
CA PRO A 167 -5.54 -5.93 8.55
C PRO A 167 -4.03 -5.85 8.79
N GLY A 168 -3.42 -4.69 8.51
CA GLY A 168 -2.00 -4.50 8.71
C GLY A 168 -1.61 -4.48 10.18
N LEU A 169 -2.40 -3.83 11.05
CA LEU A 169 -2.20 -3.87 12.50
C LEU A 169 -2.34 -5.30 13.06
N ALA A 170 -3.25 -6.11 12.51
CA ALA A 170 -3.37 -7.51 12.89
C ALA A 170 -2.13 -8.31 12.48
N ALA A 171 -1.63 -8.12 11.24
CA ALA A 171 -0.40 -8.74 10.76
C ALA A 171 0.82 -8.32 11.58
N ALA A 172 0.95 -7.02 11.90
CA ALA A 172 2.04 -6.49 12.69
C ALA A 172 2.04 -7.09 14.11
N LYS A 173 0.89 -7.17 14.76
CA LYS A 173 0.75 -7.84 16.08
C LYS A 173 1.09 -9.33 16.01
N ALA A 174 0.62 -10.03 14.97
CA ALA A 174 0.90 -11.46 14.80
C ALA A 174 2.38 -11.76 14.56
N SER A 175 3.15 -10.82 13.99
CA SER A 175 4.60 -10.96 13.82
C SER A 175 5.39 -10.89 15.14
N GLY A 176 4.79 -10.39 16.21
CA GLY A 176 5.42 -10.20 17.52
C GLY A 176 6.29 -8.95 17.65
N ALA A 177 6.41 -8.14 16.59
CA ALA A 177 7.17 -6.88 16.59
C ALA A 177 6.46 -5.77 17.37
N GLY A 178 7.19 -4.69 17.69
CA GLY A 178 6.61 -3.45 18.17
C GLY A 178 5.72 -2.81 17.10
N VAL A 179 4.58 -2.23 17.50
CA VAL A 179 3.63 -1.64 16.55
C VAL A 179 3.33 -0.20 16.92
N PHE A 180 3.50 0.69 15.98
CA PHE A 180 3.05 2.06 16.06
C PHE A 180 1.89 2.27 15.08
N LYS A 181 0.70 2.55 15.63
CA LYS A 181 -0.47 2.87 14.81
C LYS A 181 -0.35 4.29 14.28
N VAL A 182 -0.37 4.43 12.95
CA VAL A 182 -0.44 5.72 12.27
C VAL A 182 -1.89 6.13 12.11
N GLU A 183 -2.21 7.35 12.48
CA GLU A 183 -3.54 7.94 12.25
C GLU A 183 -3.54 8.70 10.91
N LYS A 184 -4.72 9.00 10.39
CA LYS A 184 -4.88 9.78 9.16
C LYS A 184 -4.18 11.14 9.27
N PHE A 185 -3.58 11.58 8.20
CA PHE A 185 -2.78 12.82 8.08
C PHE A 185 -3.19 13.63 6.84
#